data_df6667186bcb4052677d1ed14079c1b3
#
_entry.id   df6667186bcb4052677d1ed14079c1b3
#
_cell.length_a   1.000
_cell.length_b   1.000
_cell.length_c   1.000
_cell.angle_alpha   90.00
_cell.angle_beta   90.00
_cell.angle_gamma   90.00
#
_symmetry.space_group_name_H-M   'P 1'
#
loop_
_entity.id
_entity.type
_entity.pdbx_description
1 polymer ?
#
loop_
_entity_poly.entity_id
_entity_poly.type
_entity_poly.pdbx_seq_one_letter_code
_entity_poly.pdbx_strand_id
1 'polypeptide(L)'
;MPCLRAFSLALLAPWARMQSAPQAQQKVDTPMATDERLEAPGWWPTKRSASREDYVGTAECARCHSKMTATQLATPMAHASTPAATSGILREHEQFSRRGVPYSYTITRTETGSTYSVSDGTNSISAPLLWAFGLGNKGQTYLICAMAFSTKAG
;
A
#
# COMPACT_ATOMS: atom_id res chain seq x y z
N MET A 1 -75.78 10.41 -45.11
CA MET A 1 -74.70 9.60 -44.50
C MET A 1 -73.47 9.78 -45.32
N PRO A 2 -72.50 10.60 -44.95
CA PRO A 2 -71.24 10.61 -45.67
C PRO A 2 -70.09 10.06 -44.79
N CYS A 3 -69.33 9.17 -45.41
CA CYS A 3 -68.10 8.59 -44.89
C CYS A 3 -67.00 9.65 -44.72
N LEU A 4 -66.46 9.73 -43.50
CA LEU A 4 -65.24 10.46 -43.25
C LEU A 4 -64.05 9.60 -43.71
N ARG A 5 -63.27 10.09 -44.63
CA ARG A 5 -61.96 9.51 -45.04
C ARG A 5 -60.90 10.09 -44.07
N ALA A 6 -60.30 9.21 -43.31
CA ALA A 6 -59.10 9.57 -42.52
C ALA A 6 -57.87 9.63 -43.41
N PHE A 7 -57.25 10.79 -43.49
CA PHE A 7 -55.95 10.98 -44.11
C PHE A 7 -54.86 10.66 -43.09
N SER A 8 -54.17 9.55 -43.31
CA SER A 8 -52.94 9.24 -42.54
C SER A 8 -51.77 10.03 -43.14
N LEU A 9 -51.29 11.04 -42.42
CA LEU A 9 -50.04 11.71 -42.68
C LEU A 9 -48.90 10.84 -42.17
N ALA A 10 -48.14 10.21 -43.04
CA ALA A 10 -46.89 9.54 -42.73
C ALA A 10 -45.78 10.61 -42.54
N LEU A 11 -45.42 10.87 -41.29
CA LEU A 11 -44.26 11.67 -40.94
C LEU A 11 -42.98 10.86 -41.22
N LEU A 12 -42.34 11.13 -42.34
CA LEU A 12 -41.00 10.66 -42.61
C LEU A 12 -40.01 11.44 -41.74
N ALA A 13 -39.61 10.88 -40.60
CA ALA A 13 -38.50 11.41 -39.83
C ALA A 13 -37.18 11.14 -40.58
N PRO A 14 -36.31 12.13 -40.79
CA PRO A 14 -34.99 11.91 -41.35
C PRO A 14 -34.17 11.22 -40.25
N TRP A 15 -33.76 10.00 -40.48
CA TRP A 15 -32.79 9.29 -39.69
C TRP A 15 -31.45 10.03 -39.81
N ALA A 16 -31.18 10.92 -38.90
CA ALA A 16 -29.86 11.50 -38.74
C ALA A 16 -28.89 10.35 -38.41
N ARG A 17 -28.09 9.97 -39.41
CA ARG A 17 -26.92 9.11 -39.16
C ARG A 17 -26.01 9.87 -38.21
N MET A 18 -26.05 9.51 -36.91
CA MET A 18 -24.97 9.80 -35.98
C MET A 18 -23.73 9.08 -36.53
N GLN A 19 -22.92 9.82 -37.28
CA GLN A 19 -21.55 9.37 -37.53
C GLN A 19 -20.84 9.41 -36.21
N SER A 20 -20.61 8.23 -35.64
CA SER A 20 -19.70 8.05 -34.50
C SER A 20 -18.35 8.60 -34.92
N ALA A 21 -17.92 9.69 -34.31
CA ALA A 21 -16.57 10.19 -34.47
C ALA A 21 -15.60 9.03 -34.14
N PRO A 22 -14.53 8.86 -34.93
CA PRO A 22 -13.53 7.85 -34.65
C PRO A 22 -13.01 8.13 -33.24
N GLN A 23 -13.31 7.24 -32.29
CA GLN A 23 -12.67 7.25 -30.99
C GLN A 23 -11.19 7.08 -31.27
N ALA A 24 -10.42 8.12 -31.00
CA ALA A 24 -8.98 8.02 -30.97
C ALA A 24 -8.67 6.89 -29.98
N GLN A 25 -8.17 5.77 -30.50
CA GLN A 25 -7.67 4.68 -29.67
C GLN A 25 -6.60 5.29 -28.78
N GLN A 26 -6.94 5.50 -27.51
CA GLN A 26 -5.93 5.81 -26.52
C GLN A 26 -4.96 4.64 -26.57
N LYS A 27 -3.75 4.93 -27.03
CA LYS A 27 -2.63 4.03 -26.96
C LYS A 27 -2.52 3.64 -25.47
N VAL A 28 -2.94 2.42 -25.15
CA VAL A 28 -2.74 1.87 -23.83
C VAL A 28 -1.24 1.67 -23.73
N ASP A 29 -0.57 2.64 -23.11
CA ASP A 29 0.85 2.53 -22.85
C ASP A 29 1.03 1.29 -21.99
N THR A 30 1.79 0.33 -22.48
CA THR A 30 2.16 -0.88 -21.71
C THR A 30 2.79 -0.39 -20.41
N PRO A 31 2.30 -0.83 -19.24
CA PRO A 31 2.87 -0.39 -17.97
C PRO A 31 4.37 -0.71 -17.98
N MET A 32 5.19 0.31 -17.82
CA MET A 32 6.63 0.16 -17.67
C MET A 32 6.93 -0.70 -16.43
N ALA A 33 7.87 -1.63 -16.52
CA ALA A 33 8.31 -2.42 -15.38
C ALA A 33 8.84 -1.53 -14.25
N THR A 34 8.77 -2.00 -13.00
CA THR A 34 9.12 -1.16 -11.85
C THR A 34 10.57 -0.72 -11.84
N ASP A 35 11.48 -1.61 -12.22
CA ASP A 35 12.90 -1.33 -12.39
C ASP A 35 13.17 -0.31 -13.51
N GLU A 36 12.54 -0.45 -14.65
CA GLU A 36 12.61 0.53 -15.74
C GLU A 36 12.10 1.90 -15.31
N ARG A 37 11.00 1.96 -14.55
CA ARG A 37 10.46 3.22 -14.01
C ARG A 37 11.42 3.91 -13.07
N LEU A 38 12.08 3.15 -12.21
CA LEU A 38 13.06 3.71 -11.27
C LEU A 38 14.30 4.27 -11.96
N GLU A 39 14.59 3.81 -13.19
CA GLU A 39 15.70 4.28 -14.02
C GLU A 39 15.31 5.41 -14.98
N ALA A 40 14.03 5.57 -15.28
CA ALA A 40 13.55 6.55 -16.25
C ALA A 40 13.82 7.99 -15.76
N PRO A 41 14.41 8.85 -16.61
CA PRO A 41 14.62 10.25 -16.26
C PRO A 41 13.31 10.94 -15.88
N GLY A 42 13.29 11.64 -14.74
CA GLY A 42 12.13 12.39 -14.27
C GLY A 42 11.00 11.54 -13.64
N TRP A 43 11.12 10.23 -13.63
CA TRP A 43 10.13 9.38 -12.97
C TRP A 43 10.26 9.44 -11.45
N TRP A 44 11.47 9.42 -10.93
CA TRP A 44 11.73 9.45 -9.50
C TRP A 44 12.29 10.81 -9.08
N PRO A 45 11.72 11.46 -8.06
CA PRO A 45 12.12 12.81 -7.66
C PRO A 45 13.50 12.87 -7.02
N THR A 46 14.06 11.73 -6.60
CA THR A 46 15.40 11.65 -6.00
C THR A 46 16.35 10.90 -6.93
N LYS A 47 17.59 11.32 -6.96
CA LYS A 47 18.64 10.56 -7.64
C LYS A 47 18.91 9.26 -6.88
N ARG A 48 19.24 8.18 -7.59
CA ARG A 48 19.58 6.88 -6.97
C ARG A 48 20.68 6.96 -5.89
N SER A 49 21.56 7.94 -6.03
CA SER A 49 22.67 8.18 -5.10
C SER A 49 22.33 9.09 -3.93
N ALA A 50 21.05 9.47 -3.77
CA ALA A 50 20.64 10.28 -2.63
C ALA A 50 20.90 9.51 -1.34
N SER A 51 21.72 10.10 -0.47
CA SER A 51 21.97 9.55 0.85
C SER A 51 20.80 9.84 1.78
N ARG A 52 20.76 9.20 2.95
CA ARG A 52 19.71 9.44 3.94
C ARG A 52 19.70 10.89 4.42
N GLU A 53 20.85 11.51 4.47
CA GLU A 53 21.07 12.90 4.90
C GLU A 53 20.51 13.92 3.91
N ASP A 54 20.27 13.51 2.65
CA ASP A 54 19.64 14.36 1.64
C ASP A 54 18.12 14.53 1.86
N TYR A 55 17.53 13.72 2.75
CA TYR A 55 16.10 13.81 3.09
C TYR A 55 15.90 14.80 4.24
N VAL A 56 15.30 15.94 3.93
CA VAL A 56 15.15 17.06 4.87
C VAL A 56 14.05 16.87 5.93
N GLY A 57 13.16 15.93 5.73
CA GLY A 57 12.10 15.62 6.70
C GLY A 57 10.95 16.64 6.76
N THR A 58 9.98 16.33 7.60
CA THR A 58 8.71 17.08 7.72
C THR A 58 8.91 18.52 8.24
N ALA A 59 9.90 18.72 9.11
CA ALA A 59 10.16 20.04 9.71
C ALA A 59 10.53 21.09 8.64
N GLU A 60 11.34 20.74 7.67
CA GLU A 60 11.69 21.64 6.57
C GLU A 60 10.51 21.91 5.65
N CYS A 61 9.67 20.92 5.37
CA CYS A 61 8.44 21.12 4.61
C CYS A 61 7.48 22.08 5.33
N ALA A 62 7.40 22.01 6.65
CA ALA A 62 6.52 22.83 7.48
C ALA A 62 6.87 24.33 7.43
N ARG A 63 8.12 24.70 7.16
CA ARG A 63 8.57 26.10 7.08
C ARG A 63 7.80 26.89 6.02
N CYS A 64 7.50 26.27 4.89
CA CYS A 64 6.74 26.90 3.80
C CYS A 64 5.29 26.39 3.70
N HIS A 65 5.03 25.15 4.14
CA HIS A 65 3.77 24.44 3.97
C HIS A 65 3.13 24.04 5.31
N SER A 66 3.15 24.91 6.32
CA SER A 66 2.73 24.59 7.69
C SER A 66 1.32 23.98 7.78
N LYS A 67 0.34 24.56 7.05
CA LYS A 67 -1.04 24.06 7.04
C LYS A 67 -1.15 22.67 6.40
N MET A 68 -0.48 22.44 5.28
CA MET A 68 -0.46 21.14 4.61
C MET A 68 0.21 20.08 5.48
N THR A 69 1.32 20.44 6.11
CA THR A 69 2.05 19.55 7.03
C THR A 69 1.19 19.16 8.23
N ALA A 70 0.49 20.12 8.86
CA ALA A 70 -0.40 19.84 9.97
C ALA A 70 -1.55 18.89 9.54
N THR A 71 -2.15 19.14 8.37
CA THR A 71 -3.21 18.27 7.83
C THR A 71 -2.68 16.87 7.55
N GLN A 72 -1.50 16.74 6.93
CA GLN A 72 -0.89 15.44 6.63
C GLN A 72 -0.57 14.67 7.90
N LEU A 73 0.00 15.32 8.92
CA LEU A 73 0.32 14.69 10.21
C LEU A 73 -0.91 14.20 10.98
N ALA A 74 -2.08 14.78 10.73
CA ALA A 74 -3.35 14.33 11.32
C ALA A 74 -3.95 13.10 10.59
N THR A 75 -3.40 12.68 9.46
CA THR A 75 -3.94 11.56 8.69
C THR A 75 -3.55 10.21 9.27
N PRO A 76 -4.40 9.17 9.13
CA PRO A 76 -4.01 7.80 9.47
C PRO A 76 -2.74 7.33 8.76
N MET A 77 -2.49 7.82 7.55
CA MET A 77 -1.29 7.46 6.77
C MET A 77 0.00 7.91 7.46
N ALA A 78 0.00 9.09 8.09
CA ALA A 78 1.16 9.59 8.81
C ALA A 78 1.52 8.73 10.05
N HIS A 79 0.55 7.99 10.57
CA HIS A 79 0.71 7.11 11.72
C HIS A 79 0.74 5.62 11.34
N ALA A 80 0.68 5.30 10.04
CA ALA A 80 0.58 3.93 9.58
C ALA A 80 1.87 3.11 9.72
N SER A 81 2.97 3.71 10.14
CA SER A 81 4.23 3.00 10.41
C SER A 81 4.88 3.49 11.68
N THR A 82 5.42 2.57 12.47
CA THR A 82 6.14 2.86 13.72
C THR A 82 7.23 1.82 13.94
N PRO A 83 8.34 2.16 14.63
CA PRO A 83 9.29 1.13 15.08
C PRO A 83 8.59 0.06 15.91
N ALA A 84 8.90 -1.21 15.68
CA ALA A 84 8.26 -2.32 16.39
C ALA A 84 8.38 -2.20 17.91
N ALA A 85 9.50 -1.68 18.39
CA ALA A 85 9.74 -1.45 19.83
C ALA A 85 8.74 -0.47 20.47
N THR A 86 8.16 0.44 19.70
CA THR A 86 7.19 1.45 20.16
C THR A 86 5.75 1.14 19.77
N SER A 87 5.50 0.07 19.00
CA SER A 87 4.16 -0.36 18.62
C SER A 87 3.30 -0.65 19.84
N GLY A 88 2.15 0.02 19.96
CA GLY A 88 1.21 -0.16 21.07
C GLY A 88 0.78 -1.61 21.21
N ILE A 89 0.36 -2.25 20.12
CA ILE A 89 -0.09 -3.64 20.10
C ILE A 89 1.01 -4.59 20.61
N LEU A 90 2.24 -4.45 20.13
CA LEU A 90 3.34 -5.30 20.58
C LEU A 90 3.72 -5.03 22.05
N ARG A 91 3.46 -3.82 22.55
CA ARG A 91 3.74 -3.45 23.95
C ARG A 91 2.69 -3.93 24.92
N GLU A 92 1.45 -4.07 24.48
CA GLU A 92 0.32 -4.52 25.30
C GLU A 92 0.25 -6.04 25.44
N HIS A 93 0.99 -6.78 24.60
CA HIS A 93 0.96 -8.23 24.59
C HIS A 93 2.37 -8.81 24.69
N GLU A 94 2.59 -9.70 25.65
CA GLU A 94 3.88 -10.37 25.84
C GLU A 94 4.14 -11.38 24.71
N GLN A 95 3.08 -12.02 24.21
CA GLN A 95 3.19 -13.05 23.20
C GLN A 95 1.96 -13.15 22.32
N PHE A 96 2.18 -13.33 21.02
CA PHE A 96 1.18 -13.80 20.06
C PHE A 96 1.61 -15.15 19.51
N SER A 97 0.69 -16.09 19.42
CA SER A 97 0.95 -17.39 18.82
C SER A 97 -0.16 -17.79 17.87
N ARG A 98 0.23 -18.39 16.75
CA ARG A 98 -0.70 -18.97 15.78
C ARG A 98 -0.16 -20.31 15.29
N ARG A 99 -1.00 -21.33 15.29
CA ARG A 99 -0.69 -22.61 14.64
C ARG A 99 -1.32 -22.65 13.25
N GLY A 100 -0.51 -23.07 12.27
CA GLY A 100 -0.93 -23.46 10.94
C GLY A 100 -0.15 -24.72 10.57
N VAL A 101 -0.77 -25.67 9.89
CA VAL A 101 -0.08 -26.90 9.47
C VAL A 101 0.73 -26.62 8.22
N PRO A 102 2.04 -26.92 8.17
CA PRO A 102 2.85 -27.59 9.22
C PRO A 102 3.52 -26.62 10.22
N TYR A 103 3.34 -25.31 10.09
CA TYR A 103 4.10 -24.31 10.83
C TYR A 103 3.37 -23.75 12.06
N SER A 104 4.14 -23.39 13.07
CA SER A 104 3.71 -22.54 14.17
C SER A 104 4.44 -21.20 14.10
N TYR A 105 3.74 -20.14 14.44
CA TYR A 105 4.22 -18.76 14.39
C TYR A 105 4.10 -18.15 15.77
N THR A 106 5.15 -17.45 16.21
CA THR A 106 5.16 -16.77 17.51
C THR A 106 5.81 -15.40 17.38
N ILE A 107 5.21 -14.40 17.98
CA ILE A 107 5.86 -13.12 18.26
C ILE A 107 6.00 -13.05 19.78
N THR A 108 7.21 -12.89 20.26
CA THR A 108 7.51 -12.77 21.70
C THR A 108 8.14 -11.41 21.94
N ARG A 109 7.63 -10.71 22.95
CA ARG A 109 8.20 -9.46 23.40
C ARG A 109 9.47 -9.72 24.22
N THR A 110 10.47 -8.87 24.03
CA THR A 110 11.70 -8.81 24.80
C THR A 110 11.86 -7.41 25.39
N GLU A 111 12.82 -7.21 26.28
CA GLU A 111 13.13 -5.90 26.85
C GLU A 111 13.52 -4.87 25.77
N THR A 112 14.18 -5.32 24.71
CA THR A 112 14.71 -4.46 23.65
C THR A 112 13.82 -4.38 22.41
N GLY A 113 12.71 -5.15 22.34
CA GLY A 113 11.83 -5.18 21.19
C GLY A 113 10.94 -6.41 21.13
N SER A 114 10.68 -6.90 19.94
CA SER A 114 9.91 -8.12 19.73
C SER A 114 10.59 -9.01 18.69
N THR A 115 10.51 -10.31 18.89
CA THR A 115 11.08 -11.33 18.01
C THR A 115 9.97 -12.16 17.39
N TYR A 116 10.02 -12.34 16.08
CA TYR A 116 9.19 -13.27 15.33
C TYR A 116 9.91 -14.60 15.17
N SER A 117 9.19 -15.69 15.39
CA SER A 117 9.70 -17.05 15.26
C SER A 117 8.74 -17.91 14.46
N VAL A 118 9.28 -18.78 13.61
CA VAL A 118 8.54 -19.81 12.86
C VAL A 118 9.16 -21.16 13.12
N SER A 119 8.34 -22.16 13.44
CA SER A 119 8.81 -23.54 13.64
C SER A 119 7.93 -24.53 12.90
N ASP A 120 8.53 -25.57 12.33
CA ASP A 120 7.90 -26.76 11.76
C ASP A 120 7.82 -27.92 12.77
N GLY A 121 8.20 -27.68 14.03
CA GLY A 121 8.26 -28.67 15.09
C GLY A 121 9.64 -29.30 15.29
N THR A 122 10.50 -29.27 14.26
CA THR A 122 11.88 -29.77 14.30
C THR A 122 12.88 -28.62 14.24
N ASN A 123 12.65 -27.70 13.32
CA ASN A 123 13.50 -26.54 13.11
C ASN A 123 12.75 -25.26 13.51
N SER A 124 13.51 -24.27 13.92
CA SER A 124 12.97 -22.93 14.21
C SER A 124 13.89 -21.87 13.64
N ILE A 125 13.28 -20.85 13.04
CA ILE A 125 13.96 -19.62 12.63
C ILE A 125 13.36 -18.45 13.37
N SER A 126 14.19 -17.48 13.75
CA SER A 126 13.77 -16.29 14.47
C SER A 126 14.44 -15.04 13.91
N ALA A 127 13.70 -13.94 13.94
CA ALA A 127 14.22 -12.64 13.51
C ALA A 127 13.59 -11.50 14.34
N PRO A 128 14.33 -10.41 14.61
CA PRO A 128 13.78 -9.25 15.27
C PRO A 128 12.77 -8.54 14.35
N LEU A 129 11.69 -8.04 14.95
CA LEU A 129 10.76 -7.12 14.30
C LEU A 129 11.37 -5.71 14.33
N LEU A 130 11.44 -5.08 13.17
CA LEU A 130 12.01 -3.73 13.03
C LEU A 130 10.94 -2.65 12.99
N TRP A 131 9.90 -2.88 12.19
CA TRP A 131 8.84 -1.93 11.95
C TRP A 131 7.48 -2.61 11.96
N ALA A 132 6.49 -1.89 12.46
CA ALA A 132 5.07 -2.26 12.38
C ALA A 132 4.36 -1.32 11.41
N PHE A 133 3.59 -1.87 10.49
CA PHE A 133 2.77 -1.13 9.51
C PHE A 133 1.30 -1.42 9.76
N GLY A 134 0.49 -0.37 9.72
CA GLY A 134 -0.93 -0.40 10.03
C GLY A 134 -1.25 0.15 11.41
N LEU A 135 -2.47 0.68 11.57
CA LEU A 135 -2.94 1.29 12.83
C LEU A 135 -3.34 0.26 13.90
N GLY A 136 -3.36 -1.02 13.56
CA GLY A 136 -3.72 -2.09 14.48
C GLY A 136 -5.21 -2.43 14.55
N ASN A 137 -6.10 -1.53 14.19
CA ASN A 137 -7.55 -1.76 14.23
C ASN A 137 -8.07 -2.79 13.19
N LYS A 138 -7.28 -3.07 12.17
CA LYS A 138 -7.54 -4.10 11.12
C LYS A 138 -6.40 -5.12 11.00
N GLY A 139 -5.44 -5.07 11.92
CA GLY A 139 -4.22 -5.85 11.88
C GLY A 139 -2.98 -5.02 11.63
N GLN A 140 -1.82 -5.63 11.79
CA GLN A 140 -0.52 -5.04 11.49
C GLN A 140 0.32 -6.02 10.66
N THR A 141 1.17 -5.45 9.80
CA THR A 141 2.23 -6.16 9.10
C THR A 141 3.56 -5.74 9.68
N TYR A 142 4.52 -6.63 9.69
CA TYR A 142 5.82 -6.35 10.30
C TYR A 142 6.96 -6.52 9.31
N LEU A 143 7.95 -5.63 9.40
CA LEU A 143 9.23 -5.77 8.71
C LEU A 143 10.20 -6.49 9.64
N ILE A 144 10.82 -7.57 9.12
CA ILE A 144 11.87 -8.33 9.78
C ILE A 144 13.20 -8.16 9.02
N CYS A 145 14.32 -8.33 9.71
CA CYS A 145 15.63 -8.36 9.07
C CYS A 145 15.97 -9.80 8.67
N ALA A 146 15.97 -10.09 7.37
CA ALA A 146 16.27 -11.43 6.85
C ALA A 146 17.71 -11.92 7.19
N MET A 147 18.64 -10.99 7.41
CA MET A 147 20.02 -11.33 7.78
C MET A 147 20.21 -11.79 9.24
N ALA A 148 19.18 -11.66 10.06
CA ALA A 148 19.19 -12.01 11.48
C ALA A 148 18.54 -13.37 11.79
N PHE A 149 18.29 -14.21 10.81
CA PHE A 149 17.73 -15.54 11.06
C PHE A 149 18.75 -16.39 11.84
N SER A 150 18.38 -16.76 13.05
CA SER A 150 19.09 -17.78 13.84
C SER A 150 18.37 -19.11 13.66
N THR A 151 19.05 -20.12 13.14
CA THR A 151 18.53 -21.48 13.11
C THR A 151 18.92 -22.17 14.40
N LYS A 152 17.96 -22.55 15.22
CA LYS A 152 18.16 -23.55 16.28
C LYS A 152 17.73 -24.90 15.73
N ALA A 153 18.69 -25.84 15.58
CA ALA A 153 18.37 -27.26 15.53
C ALA A 153 17.99 -27.68 16.94
N GLY A 154 16.80 -28.28 17.09
CA GLY A 154 16.33 -28.88 18.33
C GLY A 154 17.01 -30.20 18.63
#